data_cf9b99c7d2d7baf894029a375b0bd1bd
#
_entry.id   cf9b99c7d2d7baf894029a375b0bd1bd
#
_cell.length_a   1.000
_cell.length_b   1.000
_cell.length_c   1.000
_cell.angle_alpha   90.00
_cell.angle_beta   90.00
_cell.angle_gamma   90.00
#
_symmetry.space_group_name_H-M   'P 1'
#
loop_
_entity.id
_entity.type
_entity.pdbx_description
1 polymer ?
#
loop_
_entity_poly.entity_id
_entity_poly.type
_entity_poly.pdbx_seq_one_letter_code
_entity_poly.pdbx_strand_id
1 'polypeptide(L)' 'MKTVKSTCPYCGVGCGIRLNVDDADRIAWVDDDPENLSSDGMLCVKGRFATTFVSHPDRLRSPLVRRGGQLQ' A
#
# COMPACT_ATOMS: atom_id res chain seq x y z
N MET A 1 8.45 6.65 14.95
CA MET A 1 7.44 6.04 14.04
C MET A 1 6.19 6.91 14.03
N LYS A 2 5.62 7.14 12.86
CA LYS A 2 4.41 7.94 12.72
C LYS A 2 3.32 7.14 12.01
N THR A 3 2.07 7.53 12.23
CA THR A 3 0.90 6.89 11.63
C THR A 3 0.21 7.88 10.71
N VAL A 4 -0.03 7.46 9.46
CA VAL A 4 -0.69 8.29 8.44
C VAL A 4 -1.94 7.57 7.97
N LYS A 5 -3.07 8.28 7.90
CA LYS A 5 -4.32 7.73 7.38
C LYS A 5 -4.34 7.81 5.86
N SER A 6 -4.84 6.76 5.23
CA SER A 6 -4.96 6.70 3.78
C SER A 6 -6.13 5.81 3.38
N THR A 7 -6.28 5.56 2.10
CA THR A 7 -7.35 4.71 1.54
C THR A 7 -6.72 3.53 0.83
N CYS A 8 -7.31 2.34 1.03
CA CYS A 8 -6.86 1.13 0.34
C CYS A 8 -7.03 1.28 -1.17
N PRO A 9 -6.01 0.93 -1.97
CA PRO A 9 -6.04 1.16 -3.43
C PRO A 9 -6.70 0.04 -4.23
N TYR A 10 -7.18 -1.04 -3.59
CA TYR A 10 -7.58 -2.22 -4.35
C TYR A 10 -8.99 -2.16 -4.91
N CYS A 11 -10.00 -2.01 -4.10
CA CYS A 11 -11.37 -2.06 -4.61
C CYS A 11 -12.13 -0.77 -4.31
N GLY A 12 -13.34 -0.66 -4.84
CA GLY A 12 -14.14 0.55 -4.74
C GLY A 12 -14.81 0.78 -3.40
N VAL A 13 -14.61 -0.09 -2.42
CA VAL A 13 -15.20 0.09 -1.10
C VAL A 13 -14.63 1.32 -0.40
N GLY A 14 -13.35 1.59 -0.61
CA GLY A 14 -12.70 2.75 0.00
C GLY A 14 -12.35 2.52 1.45
N CYS A 15 -11.88 1.31 1.80
CA CYS A 15 -11.48 1.02 3.16
C CYS A 15 -10.37 1.94 3.62
N GLY A 16 -10.52 2.49 4.83
CA GLY A 16 -9.49 3.30 5.44
C GLY A 16 -8.37 2.44 6.00
N ILE A 17 -7.16 2.88 5.80
CA ILE A 17 -5.97 2.21 6.34
C ILE A 17 -5.13 3.20 7.13
N ARG A 18 -4.39 2.69 8.11
CA ARG A 18 -3.39 3.46 8.84
C ARG A 18 -2.02 2.92 8.46
N LEU A 19 -1.22 3.79 7.86
CA LEU A 19 0.15 3.47 7.46
C LEU A 19 1.07 3.77 8.62
N ASN A 20 1.79 2.78 9.11
CA ASN A 20 2.77 2.96 10.17
C ASN A 20 4.14 3.11 9.53
N VAL A 21 4.67 4.33 9.60
CA VAL A 21 5.88 4.73 8.89
C VAL A 21 7.04 4.77 9.87
N ASP A 22 8.14 4.10 9.54
CA ASP A 22 9.33 4.06 10.39
C ASP A 22 10.19 5.33 10.21
N ASP A 23 11.30 5.38 10.94
CA ASP A 23 12.19 6.55 10.92
C ASP A 23 12.93 6.73 9.59
N ALA A 24 12.95 5.70 8.75
CA ALA A 24 13.54 5.77 7.41
C ALA A 24 12.50 6.12 6.33
N ASP A 25 11.32 6.58 6.74
CA ASP A 25 10.19 6.93 5.86
C ASP A 25 9.69 5.75 5.03
N ARG A 26 9.81 4.54 5.56
CA ARG A 26 9.26 3.34 4.93
C ARG A 26 8.02 2.89 5.67
N ILE A 27 7.06 2.31 4.93
CA ILE A 27 5.85 1.77 5.52
C ILE A 27 6.21 0.44 6.18
N ALA A 28 6.14 0.39 7.52
CA ALA A 28 6.48 -0.81 8.27
C ALA A 28 5.32 -1.82 8.26
N TRP A 29 4.09 -1.35 8.48
CA TRP A 29 2.90 -2.21 8.39
C TRP A 29 1.65 -1.35 8.23
N VAL A 30 0.53 -2.02 7.95
CA VAL A 30 -0.77 -1.39 7.73
C VAL A 30 -1.78 -1.94 8.73
N ASP A 31 -2.54 -1.05 9.36
CA ASP A 31 -3.67 -1.40 10.22
C ASP A 31 -4.97 -0.88 9.62
N ASP A 32 -6.09 -1.47 10.05
CA ASP A 32 -7.41 -0.93 9.76
C ASP A 32 -7.61 0.42 10.47
N ASP A 33 -8.49 1.24 9.92
CA ASP A 33 -8.86 2.53 10.52
C ASP A 33 -10.25 2.39 11.12
N PRO A 34 -10.37 2.31 12.46
CA PRO A 34 -11.66 2.12 13.09
C PRO A 34 -12.62 3.30 12.93
N GLU A 35 -12.12 4.46 12.55
CA GLU A 35 -12.96 5.65 12.32
C GLU A 35 -13.46 5.74 10.89
N ASN A 36 -13.08 4.84 10.00
CA ASN A 36 -13.51 4.89 8.60
C ASN A 36 -14.96 4.43 8.45
N LEU A 37 -15.79 5.30 7.88
CA LEU A 37 -17.22 5.00 7.72
C LEU A 37 -17.53 4.07 6.56
N SER A 38 -16.73 4.10 5.50
CA SER A 38 -16.97 3.29 4.31
C SER A 38 -16.84 1.80 4.57
N SER A 39 -15.91 1.40 5.41
CA SER A 39 -15.62 -0.01 5.71
C SER A 39 -16.05 -0.41 7.12
N ASP A 40 -16.68 0.49 7.86
CA ASP A 40 -17.04 0.28 9.27
C ASP A 40 -15.85 -0.18 10.11
N GLY A 41 -14.69 0.37 9.82
CA GLY A 41 -13.46 0.08 10.53
C GLY A 41 -12.81 -1.26 10.19
N MET A 42 -13.30 -1.95 9.16
CA MET A 42 -12.78 -3.27 8.80
C MET A 42 -11.80 -3.19 7.62
N LEU A 43 -10.99 -4.21 7.48
CA LEU A 43 -10.00 -4.30 6.42
C LEU A 43 -9.79 -5.76 6.04
N CYS A 44 -9.91 -6.08 4.76
CA CYS A 44 -9.69 -7.44 4.28
C CYS A 44 -8.18 -7.73 4.12
N VAL A 45 -7.86 -8.98 3.78
CA VAL A 45 -6.46 -9.41 3.63
C VAL A 45 -5.73 -8.62 2.55
N LYS A 46 -6.41 -8.22 1.48
CA LYS A 46 -5.80 -7.43 0.41
C LYS A 46 -5.31 -6.09 0.92
N GLY A 47 -6.14 -5.39 1.70
CA GLY A 47 -5.78 -4.10 2.26
C GLY A 47 -4.65 -4.19 3.28
N ARG A 48 -4.62 -5.26 4.07
CA ARG A 48 -3.58 -5.43 5.09
C ARG A 48 -2.18 -5.54 4.47
N PHE A 49 -2.09 -6.04 3.26
CA PHE A 49 -0.81 -6.20 2.56
C PHE A 49 -0.68 -5.27 1.35
N ALA A 50 -1.49 -4.20 1.32
CA ALA A 50 -1.55 -3.29 0.18
C ALA A 50 -0.24 -2.56 -0.10
N THR A 51 0.65 -2.49 0.87
CA THR A 51 1.88 -1.69 0.75
C THR A 51 3.15 -2.54 0.67
N THR A 52 3.04 -3.86 0.64
CA THR A 52 4.23 -4.72 0.61
C THR A 52 5.08 -4.51 -0.64
N PHE A 53 4.48 -4.08 -1.75
CA PHE A 53 5.20 -3.84 -3.00
C PHE A 53 5.89 -2.48 -3.04
N VAL A 54 5.53 -1.53 -2.19
CA VAL A 54 5.98 -0.13 -2.30
C VAL A 54 7.49 -0.02 -2.21
N SER A 55 8.11 -0.76 -1.28
CA SER A 55 9.56 -0.75 -1.09
C SER A 55 10.22 -2.05 -1.50
N HIS A 56 9.51 -2.89 -2.28
CA HIS A 56 10.07 -4.17 -2.72
C HIS A 56 11.26 -3.94 -3.65
N PRO A 57 12.38 -4.69 -3.51
CA PRO A 57 13.56 -4.47 -4.36
C PRO A 57 13.31 -4.66 -5.84
N ASP A 58 12.37 -5.55 -6.21
CA ASP A 58 12.05 -5.84 -7.61
C ASP A 58 11.00 -4.92 -8.20
N ARG A 59 10.54 -3.91 -7.45
CA ARG A 59 9.53 -2.99 -7.94
C ARG A 59 10.05 -2.19 -9.12
N LEU A 60 9.28 -2.15 -10.20
CA LEU A 60 9.59 -1.32 -11.36
C LEU A 60 9.31 0.15 -11.02
N ARG A 61 10.30 1.02 -11.25
CA ARG A 61 10.20 2.45 -10.91
C ARG A 61 10.09 3.35 -12.13
N SER A 62 10.19 2.78 -13.31
CA SER A 62 10.07 3.51 -14.56
C SER A 62 9.45 2.59 -15.61
N PRO A 63 8.85 3.16 -16.67
CA PRO A 63 8.33 2.34 -17.76
C PRO A 63 9.45 1.55 -18.41
N LEU A 64 9.15 0.29 -18.76
CA LEU A 64 10.07 -0.57 -19.48
C LEU A 64 9.50 -0.92 -20.85
N VAL A 65 10.36 -1.02 -21.86
CA VAL A 65 9.99 -1.38 -23.22
C VAL A 65 10.74 -2.63 -23.61
N ARG A 66 10.05 -3.56 -24.27
CA ARG A 66 10.70 -4.76 -24.77
C ARG A 66 11.46 -4.45 -26.06
N ARG A 67 12.77 -4.69 -26.01
CA ARG A 67 13.65 -4.50 -27.18
C ARG A 67 14.60 -5.69 -27.27
N GLY A 68 14.69 -6.29 -28.46
CA GLY A 68 15.56 -7.45 -28.65
C GLY A 68 15.25 -8.61 -27.73
N GLY A 69 13.98 -8.78 -27.33
CA GLY A 69 13.55 -9.82 -26.41
C GLY A 69 13.78 -9.54 -24.94
N GLN A 70 14.25 -8.33 -24.58
CA GLN A 70 14.52 -7.95 -23.21
C GLN A 70 13.79 -6.67 -22.82
N LEU A 71 13.42 -6.57 -21.54
CA LEU A 71 12.84 -5.35 -20.98
C LEU A 71 13.94 -4.36 -20.63
N GLN A 72 13.77 -3.13 -21.09
CA GLN A 72 14.74 -2.06 -20.90
C GLN A 72 14.08 -0.79 -20.40
#